data_6f806e48d520fef8097a9f1231655c83
#
_entry.id   6f806e48d520fef8097a9f1231655c83
#
_cell.length_a   1.000
_cell.length_b   1.000
_cell.length_c   1.000
_cell.angle_alpha   90.00
_cell.angle_beta   90.00
_cell.angle_gamma   90.00
#
_symmetry.space_group_name_H-M   'P 1'
#
loop_
_entity.id
_entity.type
_entity.pdbx_description
1 polymer ?
#
loop_
_entity_poly.entity_id
_entity_poly.type
_entity_poly.pdbx_seq_one_letter_code
_entity_poly.pdbx_strand_id
1 'polypeptide(L)'
;MTKVRAGQREVNVAEIKSKYIANIVDAAAKSKGIEKVILFGSSVNGNCTEESDMDLAVFGSLSKTKYLTSGDFKRFYDQLILFDDFRQTYDVLYFNSKAGHDSPIMRQIQEGEVLYEQ
;
A
#
# COMPACT_ATOMS: atom_id res chain seq x y z
N MET A 1 -15.49 8.30 -6.13
CA MET A 1 -14.09 7.93 -6.47
C MET A 1 -13.44 9.08 -7.23
N THR A 2 -12.19 9.34 -6.94
CA THR A 2 -11.46 10.42 -7.58
C THR A 2 -10.15 9.89 -8.17
N LYS A 3 -9.64 10.57 -9.20
CA LYS A 3 -8.36 10.22 -9.82
C LYS A 3 -7.23 10.99 -9.16
N VAL A 4 -6.17 10.28 -8.80
CA VAL A 4 -5.01 10.85 -8.11
C VAL A 4 -3.73 10.33 -8.77
N ARG A 5 -2.71 11.18 -8.80
CA ARG A 5 -1.39 10.77 -9.30
C ARG A 5 -0.67 9.94 -8.25
N ALA A 6 -0.18 8.79 -8.66
CA ALA A 6 0.67 7.92 -7.86
C ALA A 6 1.99 7.75 -8.64
N GLY A 7 2.92 8.68 -8.43
CA GLY A 7 4.11 8.76 -9.26
C GLY A 7 3.77 9.10 -10.69
N GLN A 8 4.06 8.21 -11.63
CA GLN A 8 3.73 8.39 -13.05
C GLN A 8 2.39 7.77 -13.43
N ARG A 9 1.70 7.14 -12.46
CA ARG A 9 0.42 6.49 -12.68
C ARG A 9 -0.72 7.38 -12.25
N GLU A 10 -1.91 7.10 -12.79
CA GLU A 10 -3.14 7.71 -12.33
C GLU A 10 -4.03 6.60 -11.78
N VAL A 11 -4.50 6.76 -10.55
CA VAL A 11 -5.27 5.72 -9.86
C VAL A 11 -6.61 6.28 -9.38
N ASN A 12 -7.61 5.41 -9.29
CA ASN A 12 -8.93 5.77 -8.76
C ASN A 12 -9.03 5.33 -7.30
N VAL A 13 -9.27 6.28 -6.41
CA VAL A 13 -9.37 6.00 -4.98
C VAL A 13 -10.54 6.78 -4.38
N ALA A 14 -10.97 6.35 -3.20
CA ALA A 14 -11.96 7.10 -2.43
C ALA A 14 -11.41 8.50 -2.17
N GLU A 15 -12.22 9.53 -2.40
CA GLU A 15 -11.77 10.92 -2.28
C GLU A 15 -11.21 11.22 -0.89
N ILE A 16 -11.85 10.69 0.15
CA ILE A 16 -11.40 10.91 1.54
C ILE A 16 -10.05 10.29 1.84
N LYS A 17 -9.54 9.38 0.98
CA LYS A 17 -8.21 8.77 1.14
C LYS A 17 -7.18 9.35 0.16
N SER A 18 -7.58 10.24 -0.73
CA SER A 18 -6.70 10.73 -1.80
C SER A 18 -5.46 11.44 -1.29
N LYS A 19 -5.54 12.14 -0.17
CA LYS A 19 -4.41 12.89 0.39
C LYS A 19 -3.25 12.01 0.87
N TYR A 20 -3.51 10.70 1.08
CA TYR A 20 -2.48 9.79 1.58
C TYR A 20 -1.64 9.16 0.47
N ILE A 21 -2.09 9.22 -0.77
CA ILE A 21 -1.48 8.47 -1.87
C ILE A 21 -0.04 8.89 -2.14
N ALA A 22 0.22 10.19 -2.25
CA ALA A 22 1.58 10.67 -2.53
C ALA A 22 2.57 10.26 -1.44
N ASN A 23 2.14 10.27 -0.17
CA ASN A 23 3.00 9.86 0.93
C ASN A 23 3.32 8.37 0.88
N ILE A 24 2.33 7.53 0.52
CA ILE A 24 2.56 6.09 0.38
C ILE A 24 3.58 5.82 -0.72
N VAL A 25 3.45 6.49 -1.86
CA VAL A 25 4.38 6.35 -2.98
C VAL A 25 5.78 6.78 -2.57
N ASP A 26 5.91 7.91 -1.88
CA ASP A 26 7.20 8.40 -1.42
C ASP A 26 7.86 7.43 -0.44
N ALA A 27 7.08 6.91 0.50
CA ALA A 27 7.59 5.95 1.48
C ALA A 27 8.06 4.66 0.80
N ALA A 28 7.31 4.18 -0.19
CA ALA A 28 7.68 2.99 -0.95
C ALA A 28 8.96 3.20 -1.75
N ALA A 29 9.08 4.36 -2.39
CA ALA A 29 10.26 4.68 -3.21
C ALA A 29 11.54 4.77 -2.38
N LYS A 30 11.44 5.10 -1.11
CA LYS A 30 12.59 5.16 -0.19
C LYS A 30 12.95 3.80 0.39
N SER A 31 12.10 2.80 0.25
CA SER A 31 12.29 1.47 0.82
C SER A 31 12.98 0.56 -0.18
N LYS A 32 14.17 0.08 0.17
CA LYS A 32 14.95 -0.80 -0.73
C LYS A 32 14.31 -2.17 -0.91
N GLY A 33 13.56 -2.63 0.09
CA GLY A 33 12.94 -3.95 0.07
C GLY A 33 11.59 -4.00 -0.64
N ILE A 34 11.05 -2.86 -1.07
CA ILE A 34 9.74 -2.80 -1.73
C ILE A 34 9.91 -2.71 -3.23
N GLU A 35 9.29 -3.65 -3.96
CA GLU A 35 9.27 -3.66 -5.41
C GLU A 35 7.94 -3.18 -5.97
N LYS A 36 6.85 -3.37 -5.22
CA LYS A 36 5.50 -3.02 -5.69
C LYS A 36 4.57 -2.81 -4.51
N VAL A 37 3.66 -1.86 -4.63
CA VAL A 37 2.60 -1.62 -3.65
C VAL A 37 1.27 -1.50 -4.38
N ILE A 38 0.28 -2.25 -3.92
CA ILE A 38 -1.09 -2.19 -4.44
C ILE A 38 -2.03 -1.78 -3.32
N LEU A 39 -2.85 -0.76 -3.57
CA LEU A 39 -3.93 -0.37 -2.68
C LEU A 39 -5.18 -1.15 -3.08
N PHE A 40 -5.82 -1.82 -2.12
CA PHE A 40 -7.02 -2.61 -2.40
C PHE A 40 -8.06 -2.40 -1.30
N GLY A 41 -9.18 -3.10 -1.38
CA GLY A 41 -10.23 -3.03 -0.39
C GLY A 41 -11.10 -1.79 -0.50
N SER A 42 -11.60 -1.30 0.63
CA SER A 42 -12.61 -0.23 0.65
C SER A 42 -12.13 1.08 0.03
N SER A 43 -10.84 1.34 0.05
CA SER A 43 -10.28 2.57 -0.54
C SER A 43 -10.45 2.65 -2.05
N VAL A 44 -10.67 1.51 -2.72
CA VAL A 44 -10.81 1.44 -4.17
C VAL A 44 -12.15 0.87 -4.63
N ASN A 45 -12.97 0.32 -3.73
CA ASN A 45 -14.26 -0.27 -4.12
C ASN A 45 -15.49 0.59 -3.77
N GLY A 46 -15.29 1.76 -3.18
CA GLY A 46 -16.37 2.72 -2.93
C GLY A 46 -17.05 2.62 -1.56
N ASN A 47 -16.68 1.67 -0.71
CA ASN A 47 -17.32 1.48 0.60
C ASN A 47 -16.51 2.07 1.76
N CYS A 48 -15.71 3.09 1.48
CA CYS A 48 -14.75 3.63 2.42
C CYS A 48 -15.32 4.77 3.25
N THR A 49 -14.97 4.80 4.55
CA THR A 49 -15.24 5.93 5.44
C THR A 49 -13.91 6.48 5.94
N GLU A 50 -13.96 7.63 6.63
CA GLU A 50 -12.75 8.22 7.21
C GLU A 50 -12.05 7.26 8.18
N GLU A 51 -12.81 6.39 8.84
CA GLU A 51 -12.30 5.45 9.83
C GLU A 51 -11.83 4.14 9.22
N SER A 52 -12.06 3.92 7.93
CA SER A 52 -11.62 2.69 7.28
C SER A 52 -10.10 2.65 7.18
N ASP A 53 -9.52 1.47 7.44
CA ASP A 53 -8.10 1.23 7.20
C ASP A 53 -7.81 1.30 5.70
N MET A 54 -6.59 1.68 5.35
CA MET A 54 -6.11 1.54 3.99
C MET A 54 -5.37 0.21 3.87
N ASP A 55 -5.82 -0.64 2.97
CA ASP A 55 -5.25 -1.98 2.78
C ASP A 55 -4.17 -1.92 1.70
N LEU A 56 -2.95 -2.27 2.09
CA LEU A 56 -1.81 -2.24 1.19
C LEU A 56 -1.22 -3.65 1.05
N ALA A 57 -1.01 -4.08 -0.20
CA ALA A 57 -0.25 -5.28 -0.50
C ALA A 57 1.14 -4.82 -0.96
N VAL A 58 2.16 -5.25 -0.24
CA VAL A 58 3.55 -4.88 -0.49
C VAL A 58 4.29 -6.12 -0.99
N PHE A 59 5.01 -5.99 -2.09
CA PHE A 59 5.77 -7.08 -2.70
C PHE A 59 7.25 -6.74 -2.70
N GLY A 60 8.07 -7.73 -2.38
CA GLY A 60 9.52 -7.56 -2.39
C GLY A 60 10.25 -8.88 -2.52
N SER A 61 11.59 -8.82 -2.61
CA SER A 61 12.41 -9.99 -2.85
C SER A 61 12.82 -10.73 -1.59
N LEU A 62 12.66 -10.12 -0.41
CA LEU A 62 12.98 -10.77 0.86
C LEU A 62 11.84 -11.67 1.30
N SER A 63 12.12 -12.61 2.22
CA SER A 63 11.06 -13.36 2.85
C SER A 63 10.22 -12.45 3.73
N LYS A 64 8.99 -12.87 4.01
CA LYS A 64 8.06 -12.09 4.84
C LYS A 64 8.67 -11.77 6.20
N THR A 65 9.23 -12.78 6.87
CA THR A 65 9.82 -12.61 8.20
C THR A 65 10.98 -11.61 8.16
N LYS A 66 11.86 -11.73 7.18
CA LYS A 66 13.01 -10.83 7.06
C LYS A 66 12.57 -9.39 6.81
N TYR A 67 11.60 -9.20 5.94
CA TYR A 67 11.18 -7.84 5.63
C TYR A 67 10.45 -7.20 6.79
N LEU A 68 9.47 -7.89 7.39
CA LEU A 68 8.65 -7.31 8.45
C LEU A 68 9.43 -7.02 9.74
N THR A 69 10.60 -7.65 9.93
CA THR A 69 11.47 -7.37 11.07
C THR A 69 12.61 -6.42 10.73
N SER A 70 12.66 -5.89 9.50
CA SER A 70 13.73 -5.02 9.05
C SER A 70 13.51 -3.56 9.45
N GLY A 71 14.62 -2.81 9.56
CA GLY A 71 14.53 -1.37 9.72
C GLY A 71 13.92 -0.67 8.52
N ASP A 72 14.05 -1.26 7.34
CA ASP A 72 13.45 -0.76 6.11
C ASP A 72 11.92 -0.72 6.22
N PHE A 73 11.32 -1.82 6.67
CA PHE A 73 9.87 -1.87 6.90
C PHE A 73 9.45 -0.89 8.00
N LYS A 74 10.22 -0.81 9.08
CA LYS A 74 9.90 0.12 10.17
C LYS A 74 9.85 1.56 9.66
N ARG A 75 10.82 1.97 8.86
CA ARG A 75 10.83 3.32 8.28
C ARG A 75 9.65 3.56 7.36
N PHE A 76 9.32 2.59 6.53
CA PHE A 76 8.17 2.66 5.64
C PHE A 76 6.88 2.84 6.43
N TYR A 77 6.64 1.95 7.37
CA TYR A 77 5.41 1.97 8.18
C TYR A 77 5.32 3.24 9.03
N ASP A 78 6.42 3.65 9.67
CA ASP A 78 6.43 4.87 10.48
C ASP A 78 6.08 6.09 9.64
N GLN A 79 6.57 6.18 8.41
CA GLN A 79 6.21 7.30 7.54
C GLN A 79 4.73 7.32 7.23
N LEU A 80 4.12 6.15 7.04
CA LEU A 80 2.68 6.06 6.77
C LEU A 80 1.87 6.57 7.97
N ILE A 81 2.16 6.09 9.17
CA ILE A 81 1.33 6.41 10.34
C ILE A 81 1.60 7.80 10.91
N LEU A 82 2.80 8.36 10.72
CA LEU A 82 3.13 9.69 11.20
C LEU A 82 2.53 10.78 10.31
N PHE A 83 2.26 10.48 9.07
CA PHE A 83 1.58 11.42 8.20
C PHE A 83 0.15 11.63 8.71
N ASP A 84 -0.27 12.88 8.84
CA ASP A 84 -1.61 13.24 9.34
C ASP A 84 -1.83 12.82 10.82
N ASP A 85 -0.76 12.84 11.62
CA ASP A 85 -0.81 12.68 13.08
C ASP A 85 -1.57 11.42 13.54
N PHE A 86 -1.24 10.26 12.96
CA PHE A 86 -1.82 8.96 13.32
C PHE A 86 -3.33 8.84 13.04
N ARG A 87 -3.91 9.73 12.24
CA ARG A 87 -5.35 9.67 11.95
C ARG A 87 -5.72 8.56 10.98
N GLN A 88 -4.76 8.14 10.15
CA GLN A 88 -5.00 7.06 9.20
C GLN A 88 -4.26 5.81 9.64
N THR A 89 -4.99 4.70 9.70
CA THR A 89 -4.43 3.39 10.00
C THR A 89 -4.32 2.56 8.73
N TYR A 90 -3.40 1.59 8.74
CA TYR A 90 -3.06 0.80 7.57
C TYR A 90 -3.00 -0.67 7.93
N ASP A 91 -3.53 -1.50 7.04
CA ASP A 91 -3.35 -2.94 7.09
C ASP A 91 -2.38 -3.32 5.98
N VAL A 92 -1.16 -3.68 6.36
CA VAL A 92 -0.09 -3.96 5.40
C VAL A 92 0.15 -5.47 5.33
N LEU A 93 -0.08 -6.04 4.15
CA LEU A 93 0.24 -7.42 3.85
C LEU A 93 1.49 -7.46 3.00
N TYR A 94 2.40 -8.37 3.30
CA TYR A 94 3.65 -8.51 2.54
C TYR A 94 3.71 -9.86 1.85
N PHE A 95 4.16 -9.85 0.61
CA PHE A 95 4.33 -11.04 -0.21
C PHE A 95 5.72 -11.06 -0.83
N ASN A 96 6.34 -12.24 -0.84
CA ASN A 96 7.58 -12.43 -1.60
C ASN A 96 7.22 -12.44 -3.09
N SER A 97 7.81 -11.52 -3.85
CA SER A 97 7.49 -11.34 -5.26
C SER A 97 7.85 -12.54 -6.14
N LYS A 98 8.73 -13.43 -5.66
CA LYS A 98 9.16 -14.62 -6.39
C LYS A 98 8.31 -15.85 -6.10
N ALA A 99 7.46 -15.80 -5.08
CA ALA A 99 6.58 -16.92 -4.72
C ALA A 99 5.28 -16.83 -5.49
N GLY A 100 4.70 -17.96 -5.83
CA GLY A 100 3.36 -18.01 -6.38
C GLY A 100 2.34 -17.80 -5.28
N HIS A 101 1.34 -16.97 -5.54
CA HIS A 101 0.27 -16.70 -4.58
C HIS A 101 -1.07 -16.97 -5.24
N ASP A 102 -1.79 -17.94 -4.69
CA ASP A 102 -3.12 -18.31 -5.17
C ASP A 102 -4.05 -18.43 -3.96
N SER A 103 -4.68 -17.32 -3.62
CA SER A 103 -5.59 -17.25 -2.48
C SER A 103 -6.73 -16.29 -2.78
N PRO A 104 -7.85 -16.38 -2.03
CA PRO A 104 -8.96 -15.43 -2.23
C PRO A 104 -8.56 -13.96 -2.06
N ILE A 105 -7.67 -13.66 -1.12
CA ILE A 105 -7.21 -12.28 -0.91
C ILE A 105 -6.44 -11.76 -2.12
N MET A 106 -5.74 -12.64 -2.83
CA MET A 106 -4.97 -12.22 -4.01
C MET A 106 -5.87 -11.70 -5.13
N ARG A 107 -7.09 -12.21 -5.25
CA ARG A 107 -8.04 -11.69 -6.23
C ARG A 107 -8.42 -10.25 -5.92
N GLN A 108 -8.68 -9.95 -4.65
CA GLN A 108 -8.98 -8.59 -4.24
C GLN A 108 -7.80 -7.65 -4.50
N ILE A 109 -6.59 -8.13 -4.25
CA ILE A 109 -5.36 -7.36 -4.48
C ILE A 109 -5.21 -7.06 -5.98
N GLN A 110 -5.45 -8.05 -6.84
CA GLN A 110 -5.35 -7.87 -8.30
C GLN A 110 -6.36 -6.88 -8.85
N GLU A 111 -7.49 -6.72 -8.18
CA GLU A 111 -8.51 -5.72 -8.55
C GLU A 111 -8.19 -4.33 -8.00
N GLY A 112 -7.15 -4.20 -7.22
CA GLY A 112 -6.74 -2.93 -6.62
C GLY A 112 -5.97 -2.04 -7.58
N GLU A 113 -5.47 -0.93 -7.03
CA GLU A 113 -4.72 0.07 -7.78
C GLU A 113 -3.22 -0.04 -7.46
N VAL A 114 -2.39 -0.16 -8.49
CA VAL A 114 -0.94 -0.18 -8.32
C VAL A 114 -0.48 1.26 -8.02
N LEU A 115 0.02 1.48 -6.80
CA LEU A 115 0.53 2.78 -6.40
C LEU A 115 2.00 2.96 -6.72
N TYR A 116 2.77 1.89 -6.64
CA TYR A 116 4.22 1.93 -6.82
C TYR A 116 4.70 0.62 -7.44
N GLU A 117 5.62 0.73 -8.38
CA GLU A 117 6.28 -0.42 -8.99
C GLU A 117 7.65 0.02 -9.51
N GLN A 118 8.67 -0.73 -9.11
CA GLN A 118 10.03 -0.50 -9.61
C GLN A 118 10.13 -0.69 -11.11
#